data_ac161f0e08567891f9c0521b55a236b8
#
_entry.id   ac161f0e08567891f9c0521b55a236b8
#
_cell.length_a   1.000
_cell.length_b   1.000
_cell.length_c   1.000
_cell.angle_alpha   90.00
_cell.angle_beta   90.00
_cell.angle_gamma   90.00
#
_symmetry.space_group_name_H-M   'P 1'
#
loop_
_entity.id
_entity.type
_entity.pdbx_description
1 polymer ?
#
loop_
_entity_poly.entity_id
_entity_poly.type
_entity_poly.pdbx_seq_one_letter_code
_entity_poly.pdbx_strand_id
1 'polypeptide(L)'
;MHGKFDLGMDIGSVSVNLVAMNPRGEVLREVYVRHLGETYRTALNLLESLGEEFPLDSCRLAAFTGLGGKALAESLGGAFVNEVIAQARGTYHFQPQVRTIIDMGGEDAKLILVGEEAGHLVIQDFAMNTMCAAGTGSFLDQQANRLGYPIEEFSELALKSTTPPRIAG
;
A
#
# COMPACT_ATOMS: atom_id res chain seq x y z
N MET A 1 -19.58 6.26 -21.92
CA MET A 1 -18.18 6.21 -22.39
C MET A 1 -17.31 6.47 -21.16
N HIS A 2 -16.63 5.44 -20.68
CA HIS A 2 -15.65 5.61 -19.60
C HIS A 2 -14.50 6.47 -20.15
N GLY A 3 -14.16 7.55 -19.44
CA GLY A 3 -13.06 8.42 -19.80
C GLY A 3 -11.70 7.73 -19.64
N LYS A 4 -10.61 8.39 -20.03
CA LYS A 4 -9.25 7.92 -19.76
C LYS A 4 -9.01 7.81 -18.26
N PHE A 5 -8.20 6.81 -17.84
CA PHE A 5 -7.82 6.62 -16.44
C PHE A 5 -6.33 6.29 -16.32
N ASP A 6 -5.82 6.44 -15.12
CA ASP A 6 -4.49 6.02 -14.70
C ASP A 6 -4.62 4.87 -13.70
N LEU A 7 -3.75 3.89 -13.78
CA LEU A 7 -3.71 2.72 -12.92
C LEU A 7 -2.51 2.78 -11.99
N GLY A 8 -2.74 2.56 -10.70
CA GLY A 8 -1.72 2.27 -9.71
C GLY A 8 -1.93 0.90 -9.09
N MET A 9 -0.88 0.10 -8.96
CA MET A 9 -0.92 -1.16 -8.23
C MET A 9 0.27 -1.29 -7.29
N ASP A 10 -0.02 -1.65 -6.05
CA ASP A 10 0.97 -2.03 -5.06
C ASP A 10 0.90 -3.54 -4.82
N ILE A 11 1.99 -4.23 -5.11
CA ILE A 11 2.11 -5.68 -4.99
C ILE A 11 3.00 -5.96 -3.79
N GLY A 12 2.39 -5.90 -2.60
CA GLY A 12 3.07 -6.09 -1.33
C GLY A 12 3.31 -7.56 -0.96
N SER A 13 3.87 -7.77 0.21
CA SER A 13 4.15 -9.11 0.78
C SER A 13 2.90 -9.84 1.28
N VAL A 14 1.84 -9.11 1.64
CA VAL A 14 0.60 -9.66 2.22
C VAL A 14 -0.62 -9.39 1.35
N SER A 15 -0.64 -8.26 0.65
CA SER A 15 -1.78 -7.80 -0.12
C SER A 15 -1.40 -7.25 -1.48
N VAL A 16 -2.38 -7.22 -2.36
CA VAL A 16 -2.34 -6.44 -3.61
C VAL A 16 -3.37 -5.34 -3.51
N ASN A 17 -2.93 -4.12 -3.78
CA ASN A 17 -3.78 -2.95 -3.81
C ASN A 17 -3.88 -2.44 -5.25
N LEU A 18 -5.05 -1.97 -5.65
CA LEU A 18 -5.31 -1.39 -6.96
C LEU A 18 -6.06 -0.08 -6.80
N VAL A 19 -5.62 0.95 -7.52
CA VAL A 19 -6.32 2.22 -7.62
C VAL A 19 -6.42 2.62 -9.09
N ALA A 20 -7.63 2.96 -9.54
CA ALA A 20 -7.88 3.63 -10.80
C ALA A 20 -8.27 5.08 -10.52
N MET A 21 -7.63 6.02 -11.22
CA MET A 21 -7.88 7.45 -11.06
C MET A 21 -8.18 8.10 -12.42
N ASN A 22 -9.03 9.11 -12.44
CA ASN A 22 -9.19 9.91 -13.66
C ASN A 22 -8.00 10.88 -13.85
N PRO A 23 -7.86 11.52 -15.04
CA PRO A 23 -6.77 12.48 -15.28
C PRO A 23 -6.76 13.72 -14.37
N ARG A 24 -7.82 13.94 -13.59
CA ARG A 24 -7.88 15.02 -12.59
C ARG A 24 -7.41 14.59 -11.20
N GLY A 25 -7.03 13.31 -11.03
CA GLY A 25 -6.60 12.76 -9.76
C GLY A 25 -7.73 12.28 -8.84
N GLU A 26 -8.96 12.22 -9.35
CA GLU A 26 -10.09 11.68 -8.58
C GLU A 26 -10.07 10.15 -8.64
N VAL A 27 -10.20 9.49 -7.49
CA VAL A 27 -10.26 8.04 -7.40
C VAL A 27 -11.58 7.55 -7.99
N LEU A 28 -11.50 6.66 -8.98
CA LEU A 28 -12.62 6.01 -9.62
C LEU A 28 -12.94 4.65 -8.99
N ARG A 29 -11.87 3.92 -8.63
CA ARG A 29 -11.95 2.61 -7.99
C ARG A 29 -10.73 2.40 -7.12
N GLU A 30 -10.94 1.81 -5.94
CA GLU A 30 -9.89 1.33 -5.06
C GLU A 30 -10.22 -0.07 -4.56
N VAL A 31 -9.22 -0.91 -4.47
CA VAL A 31 -9.37 -2.30 -4.01
C VAL A 31 -8.15 -2.70 -3.19
N TYR A 32 -8.39 -3.35 -2.06
CA TYR A 32 -7.40 -4.01 -1.22
C TYR A 32 -7.76 -5.49 -1.12
N VAL A 33 -6.83 -6.39 -1.48
CA VAL A 33 -7.04 -7.83 -1.36
C VAL A 33 -5.82 -8.51 -0.75
N ARG A 34 -6.02 -9.30 0.28
CA ARG A 34 -4.97 -10.20 0.82
C ARG A 34 -4.80 -11.37 -0.13
N HIS A 35 -3.57 -11.57 -0.62
CA HIS A 35 -3.30 -12.56 -1.67
C HIS A 35 -3.05 -13.98 -1.15
N LEU A 36 -2.85 -14.18 0.16
CA LEU A 36 -2.67 -15.50 0.81
C LEU A 36 -1.61 -16.38 0.12
N GLY A 37 -0.53 -15.78 -0.39
CA GLY A 37 0.52 -16.45 -1.15
C GLY A 37 0.32 -16.48 -2.67
N GLU A 38 -0.88 -16.17 -3.17
CA GLU A 38 -1.22 -16.17 -4.60
C GLU A 38 -1.06 -14.77 -5.24
N THR A 39 0.08 -14.15 -5.05
CA THR A 39 0.32 -12.71 -5.34
C THR A 39 -0.02 -12.34 -6.79
N TYR A 40 0.60 -13.02 -7.77
CA TYR A 40 0.39 -12.67 -9.19
C TYR A 40 -0.99 -13.06 -9.71
N ARG A 41 -1.57 -14.15 -9.19
CA ARG A 41 -2.94 -14.52 -9.51
C ARG A 41 -3.92 -13.47 -9.02
N THR A 42 -3.75 -12.98 -7.80
CA THR A 42 -4.57 -11.91 -7.23
C THR A 42 -4.44 -10.63 -8.06
N ALA A 43 -3.22 -10.26 -8.44
CA ALA A 43 -3.00 -9.10 -9.30
C ALA A 43 -3.69 -9.23 -10.67
N LEU A 44 -3.60 -10.41 -11.31
CA LEU A 44 -4.27 -10.68 -12.58
C LEU A 44 -5.79 -10.60 -12.45
N ASN A 45 -6.38 -11.23 -11.44
CA ASN A 45 -7.82 -11.19 -11.20
C ASN A 45 -8.32 -9.76 -10.98
N LEU A 46 -7.53 -8.92 -10.30
CA LEU A 46 -7.87 -7.50 -10.11
C LEU A 46 -7.83 -6.71 -11.42
N LEU A 47 -6.85 -6.98 -12.29
CA LEU A 47 -6.76 -6.36 -13.62
C LEU A 47 -7.90 -6.81 -14.53
N GLU A 48 -8.26 -8.09 -14.53
CA GLU A 48 -9.41 -8.62 -15.27
C GLU A 48 -10.70 -7.96 -14.81
N SER A 49 -10.95 -7.92 -13.49
CA SER A 49 -12.10 -7.25 -12.91
C SER A 49 -12.14 -5.74 -13.21
N LEU A 50 -10.97 -5.08 -13.25
CA LEU A 50 -10.89 -3.67 -13.67
C LEU A 50 -11.30 -3.53 -15.14
N GLY A 51 -10.85 -4.45 -16.02
CA GLY A 51 -11.14 -4.45 -17.44
C GLY A 51 -12.62 -4.64 -17.78
N GLU A 52 -13.40 -5.29 -16.91
CA GLU A 52 -14.85 -5.41 -17.03
C GLU A 52 -15.54 -4.05 -16.86
N GLU A 53 -15.00 -3.18 -16.02
CA GLU A 53 -15.57 -1.87 -15.71
C GLU A 53 -14.96 -0.76 -16.58
N PHE A 54 -13.63 -0.80 -16.78
CA PHE A 54 -12.88 0.21 -17.53
C PHE A 54 -12.14 -0.45 -18.69
N PRO A 55 -12.42 -0.06 -19.97
CA PRO A 55 -11.66 -0.58 -21.10
C PRO A 55 -10.16 -0.32 -20.93
N LEU A 56 -9.34 -1.37 -20.89
CA LEU A 56 -7.90 -1.26 -20.62
C LEU A 56 -7.18 -0.38 -21.65
N ASP A 57 -7.70 -0.32 -22.89
CA ASP A 57 -7.20 0.60 -23.94
C ASP A 57 -7.39 2.09 -23.57
N SER A 58 -8.21 2.39 -22.57
CA SER A 58 -8.40 3.74 -22.04
C SER A 58 -7.39 4.09 -20.94
N CYS A 59 -6.58 3.12 -20.48
CA CYS A 59 -5.52 3.35 -19.51
C CYS A 59 -4.42 4.21 -20.14
N ARG A 60 -4.15 5.38 -19.53
CA ARG A 60 -3.12 6.31 -19.99
C ARG A 60 -1.74 5.94 -19.45
N LEU A 61 -1.70 5.63 -18.17
CA LEU A 61 -0.50 5.34 -17.39
C LEU A 61 -0.79 4.17 -16.47
N ALA A 62 0.14 3.23 -16.40
CA ALA A 62 0.12 2.18 -15.40
C ALA A 62 1.40 2.26 -14.57
N ALA A 63 1.28 2.35 -13.26
CA ALA A 63 2.39 2.40 -12.33
C ALA A 63 2.26 1.26 -11.31
N PHE A 64 3.40 0.64 -11.00
CA PHE A 64 3.49 -0.50 -10.09
C PHE A 64 4.52 -0.24 -9.01
N THR A 65 4.23 -0.68 -7.79
CA THR A 65 5.13 -0.60 -6.64
C THR A 65 5.07 -1.88 -5.81
N GLY A 66 5.82 -1.93 -4.72
CA GLY A 66 5.92 -3.10 -3.85
C GLY A 66 6.88 -4.17 -4.39
N LEU A 67 7.00 -5.28 -3.65
CA LEU A 67 7.96 -6.37 -3.94
C LEU A 67 7.76 -7.02 -5.31
N GLY A 68 6.50 -7.25 -5.72
CA GLY A 68 6.15 -7.82 -7.02
C GLY A 68 6.00 -6.79 -8.14
N GLY A 69 6.03 -5.50 -7.81
CA GLY A 69 5.69 -4.41 -8.75
C GLY A 69 6.62 -4.30 -9.94
N LYS A 70 7.93 -4.52 -9.74
CA LYS A 70 8.91 -4.43 -10.83
C LYS A 70 8.65 -5.46 -11.93
N ALA A 71 8.41 -6.71 -11.56
CA ALA A 71 8.14 -7.78 -12.52
C ALA A 71 6.84 -7.53 -13.32
N LEU A 72 5.79 -7.02 -12.67
CA LEU A 72 4.54 -6.65 -13.35
C LEU A 72 4.73 -5.43 -14.26
N ALA A 73 5.46 -4.41 -13.83
CA ALA A 73 5.78 -3.26 -14.66
C ALA A 73 6.49 -3.66 -15.98
N GLU A 74 7.49 -4.52 -15.86
CA GLU A 74 8.23 -5.05 -17.03
C GLU A 74 7.33 -5.88 -17.94
N SER A 75 6.46 -6.72 -17.38
CA SER A 75 5.58 -7.62 -18.14
C SER A 75 4.44 -6.88 -18.86
N LEU A 76 3.92 -5.81 -18.26
CA LEU A 76 2.75 -5.07 -18.75
C LEU A 76 3.12 -3.75 -19.45
N GLY A 77 4.41 -3.42 -19.53
CA GLY A 77 4.87 -2.17 -20.14
C GLY A 77 4.54 -0.92 -19.34
N GLY A 78 4.37 -1.05 -18.01
CA GLY A 78 4.11 0.04 -17.09
C GLY A 78 5.39 0.60 -16.45
N ALA A 79 5.22 1.60 -15.59
CA ALA A 79 6.32 2.20 -14.82
C ALA A 79 6.44 1.53 -13.45
N PHE A 80 7.67 1.20 -13.04
CA PHE A 80 7.95 0.85 -11.65
C PHE A 80 8.27 2.10 -10.84
N VAL A 81 7.63 2.26 -9.70
CA VAL A 81 7.86 3.36 -8.76
C VAL A 81 8.35 2.77 -7.44
N ASN A 82 9.42 3.35 -6.89
CA ASN A 82 9.88 2.95 -5.57
C ASN A 82 8.80 3.19 -4.50
N GLU A 83 8.63 2.25 -3.59
CA GLU A 83 7.57 2.23 -2.59
C GLU A 83 7.59 3.46 -1.65
N VAL A 84 8.78 3.90 -1.21
CA VAL A 84 8.92 5.09 -0.37
C VAL A 84 8.44 6.34 -1.13
N ILE A 85 8.76 6.43 -2.41
CA ILE A 85 8.32 7.55 -3.27
C ILE A 85 6.81 7.48 -3.49
N ALA A 86 6.27 6.29 -3.77
CA ALA A 86 4.83 6.10 -3.97
C ALA A 86 4.05 6.49 -2.71
N GLN A 87 4.49 6.01 -1.53
CA GLN A 87 3.89 6.32 -0.23
C GLN A 87 3.94 7.83 0.09
N ALA A 88 5.10 8.46 -0.09
CA ALA A 88 5.25 9.89 0.16
C ALA A 88 4.35 10.73 -0.76
N ARG A 89 4.31 10.40 -2.05
CA ARG A 89 3.48 11.11 -3.05
C ARG A 89 1.99 10.92 -2.80
N GLY A 90 1.55 9.69 -2.53
CA GLY A 90 0.16 9.39 -2.20
C GLY A 90 -0.31 10.12 -0.95
N THR A 91 0.48 10.04 0.12
CA THR A 91 0.16 10.75 1.37
C THR A 91 0.08 12.25 1.16
N TYR A 92 1.05 12.85 0.47
CA TYR A 92 1.06 14.29 0.22
C TYR A 92 -0.12 14.76 -0.65
N HIS A 93 -0.57 13.92 -1.59
CA HIS A 93 -1.72 14.23 -2.44
C HIS A 93 -3.00 14.44 -1.61
N PHE A 94 -3.25 13.58 -0.60
CA PHE A 94 -4.44 13.67 0.24
C PHE A 94 -4.24 14.53 1.50
N GLN A 95 -3.01 14.63 1.99
CA GLN A 95 -2.65 15.27 3.27
C GLN A 95 -1.39 16.14 3.13
N PRO A 96 -1.43 17.26 2.42
CA PRO A 96 -0.24 18.05 2.11
C PRO A 96 0.46 18.67 3.32
N GLN A 97 -0.23 18.73 4.47
CA GLN A 97 0.32 19.21 5.74
C GLN A 97 1.17 18.17 6.48
N VAL A 98 1.15 16.91 6.07
CA VAL A 98 1.94 15.84 6.71
C VAL A 98 3.43 16.09 6.56
N ARG A 99 4.20 15.84 7.63
CA ARG A 99 5.65 15.95 7.67
C ARG A 99 6.35 14.66 8.06
N THR A 100 5.59 13.72 8.65
CA THR A 100 6.09 12.40 9.05
C THR A 100 5.08 11.35 8.66
N ILE A 101 5.54 10.31 8.00
CA ILE A 101 4.75 9.15 7.62
C ILE A 101 5.34 7.94 8.33
N ILE A 102 4.51 7.21 9.06
CA ILE A 102 4.85 5.91 9.62
C ILE A 102 3.99 4.90 8.85
N ASP A 103 4.65 4.11 8.01
CA ASP A 103 4.04 3.02 7.26
C ASP A 103 4.39 1.69 7.91
N MET A 104 3.37 0.91 8.25
CA MET A 104 3.53 -0.39 8.88
C MET A 104 2.97 -1.45 7.95
N GLY A 105 3.84 -1.99 7.10
CA GLY A 105 3.52 -3.04 6.15
C GLY A 105 3.40 -4.43 6.78
N GLY A 106 3.26 -5.46 5.94
CA GLY A 106 3.20 -6.85 6.38
C GLY A 106 4.53 -7.37 6.93
N GLU A 107 5.64 -7.02 6.30
CA GLU A 107 6.98 -7.53 6.63
C GLU A 107 7.97 -6.43 7.03
N ASP A 108 7.69 -5.20 6.71
CA ASP A 108 8.53 -4.04 7.02
C ASP A 108 7.73 -2.90 7.67
N ALA A 109 8.46 -2.00 8.29
CA ALA A 109 7.95 -0.73 8.78
C ALA A 109 8.88 0.39 8.32
N LYS A 110 8.31 1.49 7.89
CA LYS A 110 9.02 2.64 7.34
C LYS A 110 8.66 3.91 8.09
N LEU A 111 9.65 4.72 8.36
CA LEU A 111 9.51 6.11 8.80
C LEU A 111 10.00 7.00 7.66
N ILE A 112 9.16 7.87 7.14
CA ILE A 112 9.50 8.77 6.05
C ILE A 112 9.28 10.20 6.52
N LEU A 113 10.33 11.01 6.47
CA LEU A 113 10.26 12.44 6.76
C LEU A 113 10.09 13.21 5.45
N VAL A 114 9.03 13.97 5.35
CA VAL A 114 8.70 14.74 4.15
C VAL A 114 8.68 16.23 4.45
N GLY A 115 9.03 17.02 3.46
CA GLY A 115 8.99 18.46 3.50
C GLY A 115 8.50 19.02 2.18
N GLU A 116 8.54 20.34 2.07
CA GLU A 116 8.20 21.06 0.86
C GLU A 116 9.32 22.05 0.54
N GLU A 117 9.80 22.02 -0.70
CA GLU A 117 10.77 22.97 -1.22
C GLU A 117 10.27 23.51 -2.55
N ALA A 118 10.20 24.82 -2.66
CA ALA A 118 9.70 25.53 -3.85
C ALA A 118 8.32 25.03 -4.34
N GLY A 119 7.42 24.65 -3.42
CA GLY A 119 6.08 24.13 -3.75
C GLY A 119 6.06 22.66 -4.18
N HIS A 120 7.15 21.93 -3.99
CA HIS A 120 7.27 20.52 -4.34
C HIS A 120 7.55 19.65 -3.12
N LEU A 121 6.94 18.48 -3.08
CA LEU A 121 7.25 17.46 -2.07
C LEU A 121 8.71 17.02 -2.18
N VAL A 122 9.41 17.03 -1.05
CA VAL A 122 10.77 16.48 -0.89
C VAL A 122 10.75 15.42 0.20
N ILE A 123 11.38 14.28 -0.07
CA ILE A 123 11.70 13.31 0.97
C ILE A 123 13.01 13.76 1.60
N GLN A 124 12.97 14.15 2.86
CA GLN A 124 14.12 14.66 3.61
C GLN A 124 14.96 13.53 4.17
N ASP A 125 14.31 12.47 4.65
CA ASP A 125 14.97 11.28 5.21
C ASP A 125 13.99 10.11 5.26
N PHE A 126 14.49 8.90 5.33
CA PHE A 126 13.70 7.71 5.60
C PHE A 126 14.50 6.64 6.33
N ALA A 127 13.83 5.87 7.16
CA ALA A 127 14.35 4.70 7.83
C ALA A 127 13.42 3.50 7.64
N MET A 128 13.99 2.32 7.54
CA MET A 128 13.25 1.07 7.46
C MET A 128 13.82 0.08 8.47
N ASN A 129 12.96 -0.77 9.03
CA ASN A 129 13.45 -1.92 9.76
C ASN A 129 14.02 -2.92 8.74
N THR A 130 15.28 -3.31 8.90
CA THR A 130 15.99 -4.10 7.89
C THR A 130 15.97 -5.60 8.13
N MET A 131 15.45 -6.10 9.26
CA MET A 131 15.76 -7.46 9.67
C MET A 131 14.65 -8.27 10.33
N CYS A 132 13.43 -7.77 10.54
CA CYS A 132 12.44 -8.58 11.27
C CYS A 132 11.00 -8.14 11.05
N ALA A 133 10.15 -9.12 10.72
CA ALA A 133 8.69 -8.97 10.74
C ALA A 133 8.13 -8.75 12.18
N ALA A 134 8.94 -8.88 13.23
CA ALA A 134 8.56 -8.55 14.60
C ALA A 134 8.30 -7.03 14.70
N GLY A 135 7.08 -6.65 15.00
CA GLY A 135 6.65 -5.24 15.01
C GLY A 135 6.03 -4.76 13.71
N THR A 136 5.70 -5.67 12.81
CA THR A 136 4.98 -5.41 11.56
C THR A 136 3.60 -6.10 11.55
N GLY A 137 2.83 -5.90 10.48
CA GLY A 137 1.49 -6.48 10.34
C GLY A 137 1.47 -8.00 10.46
N SER A 138 2.46 -8.71 9.91
CA SER A 138 2.54 -10.18 10.00
C SER A 138 2.70 -10.68 11.44
N PHE A 139 3.40 -9.93 12.30
CA PHE A 139 3.46 -10.26 13.72
C PHE A 139 2.08 -10.14 14.39
N LEU A 140 1.36 -9.05 14.10
CA LEU A 140 0.00 -8.84 14.62
C LEU A 140 -0.96 -9.94 14.15
N ASP A 141 -0.91 -10.30 12.86
CA ASP A 141 -1.68 -11.41 12.29
C ASP A 141 -1.40 -12.73 13.03
N GLN A 142 -0.13 -13.05 13.27
CA GLN A 142 0.25 -14.26 14.00
C GLN A 142 -0.29 -14.25 15.44
N GLN A 143 -0.22 -13.11 16.14
CA GLN A 143 -0.74 -13.03 17.50
C GLN A 143 -2.28 -13.13 17.52
N ALA A 144 -2.97 -12.45 16.62
CA ALA A 144 -4.43 -12.56 16.50
C ALA A 144 -4.86 -14.01 16.25
N ASN A 145 -4.23 -14.70 15.30
CA ASN A 145 -4.48 -16.11 15.00
C ASN A 145 -4.22 -17.03 16.21
N ARG A 146 -3.11 -16.82 16.93
CA ARG A 146 -2.78 -17.63 18.13
C ARG A 146 -3.79 -17.45 19.25
N LEU A 147 -4.40 -16.28 19.33
CA LEU A 147 -5.41 -15.97 20.33
C LEU A 147 -6.84 -16.30 19.87
N GLY A 148 -7.00 -16.72 18.61
CA GLY A 148 -8.29 -17.10 18.03
C GLY A 148 -9.18 -15.91 17.66
N TYR A 149 -8.60 -14.75 17.36
CA TYR A 149 -9.33 -13.57 16.94
C TYR A 149 -9.06 -13.22 15.48
N PRO A 150 -10.07 -12.72 14.74
CA PRO A 150 -9.85 -12.06 13.46
C PRO A 150 -8.96 -10.81 13.66
N ILE A 151 -8.07 -10.55 12.69
CA ILE A 151 -7.16 -9.39 12.79
C ILE A 151 -7.92 -8.06 12.84
N GLU A 152 -9.08 -7.99 12.18
CA GLU A 152 -9.94 -6.82 12.13
C GLU A 152 -10.50 -6.45 13.51
N GLU A 153 -10.71 -7.45 14.38
CA GLU A 153 -11.22 -7.26 15.74
C GLU A 153 -10.09 -7.06 16.78
N PHE A 154 -8.85 -7.35 16.39
CA PHE A 154 -7.71 -7.40 17.31
C PHE A 154 -7.38 -6.03 17.93
N SER A 155 -7.47 -4.96 17.15
CA SER A 155 -7.25 -3.60 17.63
C SER A 155 -8.35 -3.13 18.59
N GLU A 156 -9.61 -3.46 18.30
CA GLU A 156 -10.73 -3.15 19.18
C GLU A 156 -10.64 -3.87 20.54
N LEU A 157 -10.17 -5.12 20.49
CA LEU A 157 -9.92 -5.90 21.70
C LEU A 157 -8.81 -5.26 22.54
N ALA A 158 -7.72 -4.83 21.92
CA ALA A 158 -6.60 -4.19 22.58
C ALA A 158 -7.02 -2.86 23.25
N LEU A 159 -7.88 -2.08 22.63
CA LEU A 159 -8.39 -0.81 23.16
C LEU A 159 -9.30 -0.98 24.39
N LYS A 160 -9.85 -2.17 24.64
CA LYS A 160 -10.63 -2.49 25.86
C LYS A 160 -9.75 -2.67 27.09
N SER A 161 -8.43 -2.80 26.95
CA SER A 161 -7.51 -2.98 28.08
C SER A 161 -7.41 -1.70 28.91
N THR A 162 -7.70 -1.82 30.19
CA THR A 162 -7.56 -0.72 31.19
C THR A 162 -6.21 -0.77 31.91
N THR A 163 -5.50 -1.89 31.81
CA THR A 163 -4.24 -2.13 32.51
C THR A 163 -3.24 -2.84 31.58
N PRO A 164 -2.80 -2.17 30.49
CA PRO A 164 -1.84 -2.79 29.60
C PRO A 164 -0.51 -3.05 30.34
N PRO A 165 0.09 -4.25 30.19
CA PRO A 165 1.37 -4.53 30.82
C PRO A 165 2.47 -3.68 30.18
N ARG A 166 3.43 -3.24 31.01
CA ARG A 166 4.63 -2.59 30.49
C ARG A 166 5.54 -3.65 29.89
N ILE A 167 5.77 -3.56 28.59
CA ILE A 167 6.74 -4.42 27.89
C ILE A 167 8.05 -3.65 27.84
N ALA A 168 9.12 -4.26 28.37
CA ALA A 168 10.46 -3.72 28.22
C ALA A 168 10.92 -3.96 26.78
N GLY A 169 11.33 -2.90 26.08
CA GLY A 169 11.97 -2.91 24.78
C GLY A 169 13.43 -2.51 24.93
#